data_6e2b7202473be156dd4abc50ab7e1573
#
_entry.id   6e2b7202473be156dd4abc50ab7e1573
#
_cell.length_a   1.000
_cell.length_b   1.000
_cell.length_c   1.000
_cell.angle_alpha   90.00
_cell.angle_beta   90.00
_cell.angle_gamma   90.00
#
_symmetry.space_group_name_H-M   'P 1'
#
loop_
_entity.id
_entity.type
_entity.pdbx_description
1 polymer ?
#
loop_
_entity_poly.entity_id
_entity_poly.type
_entity_poly.pdbx_seq_one_letter_code
_entity_poly.pdbx_strand_id
1 'polypeptide(L)'
;MRNIDNSAFKLSWIVLILIFPVFGLAIYVLFGRPSLLKTVQKKFNKVNDDLSSYKIETEGYNLLQQNDPLHATEAYYLQSLGFPTFNHTKIKFYSSTNDALEAQLHDLNNAKEFIFMEYHAIEDSKAWRQIEDILVEKVKQGVDVRVFYDDIP
;
A
#
# COMPACT_ATOMS: atom_id res chain seq x y z
N MET A 1 -5.05 9.69 -13.50
CA MET A 1 -3.63 9.44 -13.18
C MET A 1 -2.77 9.94 -14.32
N ARG A 2 -1.93 10.94 -14.07
CA ARG A 2 -0.96 11.47 -15.01
C ARG A 2 0.06 10.36 -15.28
N ASN A 3 0.18 9.90 -16.53
CA ASN A 3 1.29 9.05 -16.95
C ASN A 3 2.59 9.82 -16.62
N ILE A 4 3.23 9.44 -15.52
CA ILE A 4 4.60 9.87 -15.25
C ILE A 4 5.46 9.01 -16.18
N ASP A 5 5.54 9.44 -17.43
CA ASP A 5 6.53 8.94 -18.36
C ASP A 5 7.89 9.22 -17.74
N ASN A 6 8.53 8.19 -17.21
CA ASN A 6 9.81 8.32 -16.55
C ASN A 6 10.84 8.80 -17.58
N SER A 7 11.10 10.12 -17.58
CA SER A 7 11.99 10.78 -18.52
C SER A 7 13.39 10.18 -18.50
N ALA A 8 13.84 9.70 -17.35
CA ALA A 8 15.13 9.02 -17.20
C ALA A 8 15.17 7.69 -17.98
N PHE A 9 14.08 6.93 -17.97
CA PHE A 9 13.97 5.69 -18.75
C PHE A 9 14.03 5.95 -20.26
N LYS A 10 13.32 6.97 -20.73
CA LYS A 10 13.37 7.38 -22.14
C LYS A 10 14.76 7.85 -22.54
N LEU A 11 15.40 8.65 -21.69
CA LEU A 11 16.75 9.15 -21.94
C LEU A 11 17.76 8.01 -22.04
N SER A 12 17.69 7.01 -21.17
CA SER A 12 18.58 5.84 -21.21
C SER A 12 18.48 5.09 -22.54
N TRP A 13 17.26 4.91 -23.07
CA TRP A 13 17.07 4.29 -24.37
C TRP A 13 17.60 5.14 -25.54
N ILE A 14 17.43 6.45 -25.48
CA ILE A 14 17.95 7.38 -26.49
C ILE A 14 19.49 7.30 -26.54
N VAL A 15 20.15 7.33 -25.36
CA VAL A 15 21.59 7.21 -25.24
C VAL A 15 22.08 5.88 -25.81
N LEU A 16 21.41 4.77 -25.44
CA LEU A 16 21.77 3.44 -25.93
C LEU A 16 21.69 3.35 -27.49
N ILE A 17 20.61 3.88 -28.06
CA ILE A 17 20.41 3.88 -29.50
C ILE A 17 21.44 4.80 -30.23
N LEU A 18 21.83 5.92 -29.61
CA LEU A 18 22.84 6.81 -30.19
C LEU A 18 24.24 6.17 -30.21
N ILE A 19 24.61 5.41 -29.16
CA ILE A 19 25.92 4.75 -29.09
C ILE A 19 25.95 3.51 -30.00
N PHE A 20 24.88 2.72 -30.04
CA PHE A 20 24.77 1.49 -30.82
C PHE A 20 23.48 1.49 -31.66
N PRO A 21 23.47 2.18 -32.85
CA PRO A 21 22.21 2.40 -33.56
C PRO A 21 21.46 1.13 -33.95
N VAL A 22 22.14 0.13 -34.47
CA VAL A 22 21.53 -1.13 -34.94
C VAL A 22 21.12 -2.01 -33.77
N PHE A 23 22.05 -2.25 -32.83
CA PHE A 23 21.81 -3.11 -31.64
C PHE A 23 20.87 -2.43 -30.64
N GLY A 24 21.05 -1.13 -30.41
CA GLY A 24 20.20 -0.38 -29.47
C GLY A 24 18.74 -0.35 -29.95
N LEU A 25 18.52 -0.18 -31.27
CA LEU A 25 17.18 -0.25 -31.83
C LEU A 25 16.57 -1.67 -31.70
N ALA A 26 17.35 -2.71 -32.00
CA ALA A 26 16.88 -4.10 -31.87
C ALA A 26 16.49 -4.42 -30.42
N ILE A 27 17.34 -4.07 -29.46
CA ILE A 27 17.06 -4.26 -28.03
C ILE A 27 15.85 -3.43 -27.59
N TYR A 28 15.73 -2.19 -28.07
CA TYR A 28 14.58 -1.35 -27.77
C TYR A 28 13.26 -1.96 -28.27
N VAL A 29 13.24 -2.53 -29.48
CA VAL A 29 12.04 -3.19 -30.02
C VAL A 29 11.64 -4.41 -29.20
N LEU A 30 12.62 -5.19 -28.70
CA LEU A 30 12.40 -6.38 -27.91
C LEU A 30 12.02 -6.07 -26.45
N PHE A 31 12.68 -5.12 -25.81
CA PHE A 31 12.60 -4.88 -24.37
C PHE A 31 12.09 -3.49 -23.98
N GLY A 32 12.14 -2.51 -24.88
CA GLY A 32 11.75 -1.12 -24.62
C GLY A 32 10.23 -0.89 -24.56
N ARG A 33 9.44 -1.87 -24.99
CA ARG A 33 7.97 -1.76 -24.91
C ARG A 33 7.46 -2.27 -23.59
N PRO A 34 6.79 -1.45 -22.77
CA PRO A 34 6.27 -1.85 -21.48
C PRO A 34 4.99 -2.68 -21.61
N SER A 35 5.03 -3.83 -22.34
CA SER A 35 3.85 -4.69 -22.50
C SER A 35 3.47 -5.40 -21.19
N LEU A 36 4.45 -5.75 -20.37
CA LEU A 36 4.26 -6.34 -19.03
C LEU A 36 3.57 -5.34 -18.09
N LEU A 37 3.94 -4.06 -18.17
CA LEU A 37 3.31 -2.99 -17.39
C LEU A 37 1.82 -2.80 -17.74
N LYS A 38 1.41 -3.04 -18.98
CA LYS A 38 0.00 -2.93 -19.39
C LYS A 38 -0.89 -4.00 -18.73
N THR A 39 -0.38 -5.21 -18.55
CA THR A 39 -1.12 -6.29 -17.89
C THR A 39 -1.27 -6.04 -16.40
N VAL A 40 -0.18 -5.61 -15.76
CA VAL A 40 -0.18 -5.21 -14.34
C VAL A 40 -1.09 -3.99 -14.14
N GLN A 41 -0.99 -3.00 -15.01
CA GLN A 41 -1.83 -1.80 -14.95
C GLN A 41 -3.32 -2.10 -15.16
N LYS A 42 -3.67 -3.05 -16.05
CA LYS A 42 -5.06 -3.50 -16.20
C LYS A 42 -5.59 -4.19 -14.94
N LYS A 43 -4.78 -5.05 -14.30
CA LYS A 43 -5.14 -5.68 -13.02
C LYS A 43 -5.32 -4.63 -11.93
N PHE A 44 -4.38 -3.70 -11.83
CA PHE A 44 -4.44 -2.61 -10.86
C PHE A 44 -5.66 -1.72 -11.07
N ASN A 45 -5.95 -1.32 -12.32
CA ASN A 45 -7.13 -0.52 -12.64
C ASN A 45 -8.42 -1.25 -12.28
N LYS A 46 -8.50 -2.56 -12.56
CA LYS A 46 -9.66 -3.36 -12.17
C LYS A 46 -9.88 -3.38 -10.66
N VAL A 47 -8.81 -3.61 -9.88
CA VAL A 47 -8.89 -3.57 -8.41
C VAL A 47 -9.30 -2.17 -7.93
N ASN A 48 -8.75 -1.12 -8.53
CA ASN A 48 -9.09 0.26 -8.18
C ASN A 48 -10.54 0.61 -8.52
N ASP A 49 -11.06 0.11 -9.66
CA ASP A 49 -12.47 0.27 -10.04
C ASP A 49 -13.39 -0.49 -9.07
N ASP A 50 -13.01 -1.71 -8.69
CA ASP A 50 -13.75 -2.50 -7.69
C ASP A 50 -13.75 -1.78 -6.32
N LEU A 51 -12.62 -1.24 -5.87
CA LEU A 51 -12.51 -0.46 -4.63
C LEU A 51 -13.31 0.84 -4.69
N SER A 52 -13.37 1.52 -5.83
CA SER A 52 -14.15 2.75 -6.00
C SER A 52 -15.65 2.54 -5.87
N SER A 53 -16.11 1.29 -6.02
CA SER A 53 -17.51 0.90 -5.83
C SER A 53 -17.93 0.87 -4.35
N TYR A 54 -16.97 0.71 -3.42
CA TYR A 54 -17.23 0.88 -1.99
C TYR A 54 -17.48 2.37 -1.73
N LYS A 55 -18.72 2.69 -1.40
CA LYS A 55 -19.15 4.07 -1.17
C LYS A 55 -18.27 4.73 -0.12
N ILE A 56 -17.64 5.81 -0.52
CA ILE A 56 -16.90 6.70 0.33
C ILE A 56 -17.89 7.37 1.28
N GLU A 57 -17.68 7.19 2.57
CA GLU A 57 -18.50 7.82 3.60
C GLU A 57 -18.24 9.34 3.56
N THR A 58 -19.29 10.12 3.30
CA THR A 58 -19.18 11.59 3.20
C THR A 58 -19.41 12.29 4.54
N GLU A 59 -19.93 11.57 5.53
CA GLU A 59 -20.26 12.13 6.84
C GLU A 59 -19.05 12.68 7.57
N GLY A 60 -17.92 11.97 7.53
CA GLY A 60 -16.66 12.41 8.14
C GLY A 60 -16.18 13.74 7.59
N TYR A 61 -16.30 13.97 6.28
CA TYR A 61 -15.95 15.26 5.67
C TYR A 61 -16.88 16.38 6.12
N ASN A 62 -18.19 16.16 6.15
CA ASN A 62 -19.16 17.17 6.55
C ASN A 62 -18.94 17.62 8.00
N LEU A 63 -18.66 16.68 8.90
CA LEU A 63 -18.32 16.97 10.28
C LEU A 63 -17.00 17.74 10.42
N LEU A 64 -15.99 17.38 9.64
CA LEU A 64 -14.73 18.11 9.61
C LEU A 64 -14.92 19.53 9.11
N GLN A 65 -15.71 19.73 8.05
CA GLN A 65 -15.98 21.04 7.49
C GLN A 65 -16.69 21.98 8.49
N GLN A 66 -17.55 21.43 9.35
CA GLN A 66 -18.23 22.20 10.39
C GLN A 66 -17.32 22.55 11.56
N ASN A 67 -16.46 21.61 11.98
CA ASN A 67 -15.65 21.73 13.18
C ASN A 67 -14.27 22.34 12.94
N ASP A 68 -13.69 22.10 11.76
CA ASP A 68 -12.36 22.57 11.37
C ASP A 68 -12.29 22.86 9.86
N PRO A 69 -12.75 24.05 9.44
CA PRO A 69 -12.77 24.44 8.03
C PRO A 69 -11.38 24.49 7.38
N LEU A 70 -10.32 24.72 8.18
CA LEU A 70 -8.94 24.78 7.68
C LEU A 70 -8.52 23.43 7.14
N HIS A 71 -8.60 22.38 7.96
CA HIS A 71 -8.24 21.02 7.55
C HIS A 71 -9.27 20.39 6.59
N ALA A 72 -10.50 20.93 6.53
CA ALA A 72 -11.49 20.49 5.56
C ALA A 72 -11.04 20.72 4.10
N THR A 73 -10.24 21.75 3.83
CA THR A 73 -9.70 22.02 2.49
C THR A 73 -8.71 20.93 2.07
N GLU A 74 -7.85 20.49 3.00
CA GLU A 74 -6.89 19.40 2.77
C GLU A 74 -7.64 18.07 2.59
N ALA A 75 -8.63 17.82 3.43
CA ALA A 75 -9.47 16.62 3.34
C ALA A 75 -10.24 16.56 2.01
N TYR A 76 -10.75 17.69 1.51
CA TYR A 76 -11.39 17.78 0.19
C TYR A 76 -10.43 17.37 -0.94
N TYR A 77 -9.20 17.88 -0.88
CA TYR A 77 -8.19 17.51 -1.86
C TYR A 77 -7.90 16.01 -1.82
N LEU A 78 -7.69 15.43 -0.64
CA LEU A 78 -7.47 14.00 -0.47
C LEU A 78 -8.67 13.17 -0.96
N GLN A 79 -9.88 13.60 -0.66
CA GLN A 79 -11.10 12.95 -1.12
C GLN A 79 -11.21 12.96 -2.65
N SER A 80 -10.81 14.05 -3.31
CA SER A 80 -10.77 14.13 -4.78
C SER A 80 -9.79 13.15 -5.42
N LEU A 81 -8.79 12.70 -4.66
CA LEU A 81 -7.82 11.68 -5.05
C LEU A 81 -8.26 10.25 -4.70
N GLY A 82 -9.44 10.07 -4.09
CA GLY A 82 -9.97 8.77 -3.68
C GLY A 82 -9.64 8.36 -2.24
N PHE A 83 -9.15 9.28 -1.40
CA PHE A 83 -8.88 9.05 0.02
C PHE A 83 -10.00 9.67 0.87
N PRO A 84 -10.96 8.88 1.35
CA PRO A 84 -12.11 9.40 2.09
C PRO A 84 -11.73 9.86 3.49
N THR A 85 -12.51 10.78 4.02
CA THR A 85 -12.42 11.21 5.42
C THR A 85 -13.33 10.33 6.27
N PHE A 86 -12.74 9.59 7.20
CA PHE A 86 -13.47 8.70 8.10
C PHE A 86 -13.84 9.39 9.42
N ASN A 87 -14.98 9.00 9.97
CA ASN A 87 -15.45 9.39 11.29
C ASN A 87 -15.30 8.22 12.28
N HIS A 88 -15.49 8.50 13.57
CA HIS A 88 -15.43 7.50 14.66
C HIS A 88 -14.08 6.76 14.78
N THR A 89 -12.99 7.36 14.34
CA THR A 89 -11.64 6.80 14.41
C THR A 89 -11.01 7.08 15.77
N LYS A 90 -10.58 6.03 16.49
CA LYS A 90 -9.76 6.17 17.70
C LYS A 90 -8.29 6.04 17.32
N ILE A 91 -7.50 7.04 17.70
CA ILE A 91 -6.06 7.07 17.44
C ILE A 91 -5.33 6.92 18.77
N LYS A 92 -4.34 6.02 18.81
CA LYS A 92 -3.40 5.89 19.92
C LYS A 92 -1.98 6.03 19.38
N PHE A 93 -1.27 7.03 19.86
CA PHE A 93 0.13 7.26 19.51
C PHE A 93 1.04 6.59 20.53
N TYR A 94 2.10 5.95 20.04
CA TYR A 94 3.15 5.37 20.86
C TYR A 94 4.46 6.11 20.58
N SER A 95 5.08 6.65 21.63
CA SER A 95 6.36 7.36 21.51
C SER A 95 7.57 6.41 21.42
N SER A 96 7.38 5.15 21.79
CA SER A 96 8.39 4.10 21.77
C SER A 96 7.94 2.95 20.86
N THR A 97 8.87 2.45 20.05
CA THR A 97 8.64 1.24 19.23
C THR A 97 8.36 0.01 20.11
N ASN A 98 9.00 -0.07 21.26
CA ASN A 98 8.77 -1.19 22.20
C ASN A 98 7.35 -1.18 22.75
N ASP A 99 6.84 -0.01 23.15
CA ASP A 99 5.46 0.11 23.63
C ASP A 99 4.44 -0.25 22.55
N ALA A 100 4.73 0.15 21.30
CA ALA A 100 3.91 -0.20 20.15
C ALA A 100 3.92 -1.73 19.90
N LEU A 101 5.10 -2.36 19.97
CA LEU A 101 5.24 -3.80 19.81
C LEU A 101 4.50 -4.55 20.94
N GLU A 102 4.66 -4.16 22.20
CA GLU A 102 3.94 -4.78 23.33
C GLU A 102 2.43 -4.69 23.14
N ALA A 103 1.91 -3.53 22.73
CA ALA A 103 0.51 -3.36 22.43
C ALA A 103 0.05 -4.25 21.27
N GLN A 104 0.84 -4.36 20.21
CA GLN A 104 0.55 -5.24 19.09
C GLN A 104 0.51 -6.71 19.52
N LEU A 105 1.51 -7.19 20.27
CA LEU A 105 1.54 -8.56 20.79
C LEU A 105 0.34 -8.85 21.69
N HIS A 106 -0.05 -7.89 22.51
CA HIS A 106 -1.25 -8.00 23.35
C HIS A 106 -2.51 -8.16 22.48
N ASP A 107 -2.69 -7.34 21.47
CA ASP A 107 -3.87 -7.38 20.60
C ASP A 107 -3.92 -8.68 19.78
N LEU A 108 -2.78 -9.14 19.26
CA LEU A 108 -2.66 -10.41 18.55
C LEU A 108 -3.05 -11.60 19.45
N ASN A 109 -2.61 -11.60 20.71
CA ASN A 109 -2.98 -12.63 21.67
C ASN A 109 -4.48 -12.63 22.02
N ASN A 110 -5.16 -11.51 21.90
CA ASN A 110 -6.59 -11.38 22.20
C ASN A 110 -7.49 -11.63 20.98
N ALA A 111 -6.93 -11.72 19.77
CA ALA A 111 -7.69 -11.99 18.56
C ALA A 111 -8.37 -13.37 18.61
N LYS A 112 -9.66 -13.42 18.19
CA LYS A 112 -10.48 -14.63 18.27
C LYS A 112 -11.02 -15.09 16.93
N GLU A 113 -11.19 -14.19 15.97
CA GLU A 113 -11.83 -14.47 14.69
C GLU A 113 -10.84 -14.43 13.55
N PHE A 114 -10.13 -13.30 13.37
CA PHE A 114 -9.15 -13.14 12.30
C PHE A 114 -7.99 -12.21 12.71
N ILE A 115 -6.86 -12.37 12.02
CA ILE A 115 -5.68 -11.49 12.06
C ILE A 115 -5.26 -11.23 10.61
N PHE A 116 -5.38 -9.99 10.15
CA PHE A 116 -4.89 -9.56 8.84
C PHE A 116 -3.80 -8.53 9.05
N MET A 117 -2.61 -8.84 8.53
CA MET A 117 -1.42 -7.99 8.68
C MET A 117 -0.83 -7.70 7.31
N GLU A 118 -0.36 -6.48 7.13
CA GLU A 118 0.32 -6.04 5.91
C GLU A 118 1.62 -5.32 6.28
N TYR A 119 2.72 -5.77 5.68
CA TYR A 119 4.05 -5.20 5.87
C TYR A 119 4.70 -4.94 4.51
N HIS A 120 5.48 -3.85 4.43
CA HIS A 120 6.31 -3.62 3.24
C HIS A 120 7.44 -4.65 3.15
N ALA A 121 8.08 -4.96 4.28
CA ALA A 121 9.12 -5.97 4.37
C ALA A 121 9.07 -6.68 5.73
N ILE A 122 9.42 -7.96 5.74
CA ILE A 122 9.55 -8.76 6.96
C ILE A 122 10.99 -9.25 7.04
N GLU A 123 11.68 -8.90 8.11
CA GLU A 123 13.03 -9.38 8.41
C GLU A 123 13.00 -10.35 9.59
N ASP A 124 13.89 -11.35 9.58
CA ASP A 124 14.07 -12.26 10.71
C ASP A 124 14.70 -11.51 11.90
N SER A 125 13.86 -10.96 12.73
CA SER A 125 14.20 -10.19 13.92
C SER A 125 13.58 -10.77 15.18
N LYS A 126 14.08 -10.37 16.35
CA LYS A 126 13.48 -10.78 17.62
C LYS A 126 12.02 -10.33 17.73
N ALA A 127 11.68 -9.17 17.21
CA ALA A 127 10.30 -8.66 17.21
C ALA A 127 9.40 -9.52 16.33
N TRP A 128 9.87 -9.84 15.11
CA TRP A 128 9.10 -10.69 14.21
C TRP A 128 8.87 -12.09 14.77
N ARG A 129 9.88 -12.72 15.35
CA ARG A 129 9.72 -14.06 15.95
C ARG A 129 8.67 -14.10 17.03
N GLN A 130 8.55 -13.08 17.87
CA GLN A 130 7.49 -12.99 18.88
C GLN A 130 6.10 -12.90 18.22
N ILE A 131 5.97 -12.14 17.15
CA ILE A 131 4.73 -12.05 16.37
C ILE A 131 4.41 -13.41 15.75
N GLU A 132 5.38 -14.02 15.05
CA GLU A 132 5.23 -15.30 14.37
C GLU A 132 4.79 -16.42 15.31
N ASP A 133 5.40 -16.53 16.50
CA ASP A 133 5.03 -17.51 17.52
C ASP A 133 3.54 -17.39 17.91
N ILE A 134 3.05 -16.15 18.08
CA ILE A 134 1.64 -15.90 18.37
C ILE A 134 0.75 -16.28 17.19
N LEU A 135 1.15 -15.89 15.95
CA LEU A 135 0.37 -16.20 14.74
C LEU A 135 0.21 -17.70 14.55
N VAL A 136 1.31 -18.46 14.72
CA VAL A 136 1.29 -19.93 14.64
C VAL A 136 0.32 -20.53 15.67
N GLU A 137 0.34 -20.03 16.90
CA GLU A 137 -0.57 -20.52 17.95
C GLU A 137 -2.03 -20.14 17.64
N LYS A 138 -2.28 -18.94 17.10
CA LYS A 138 -3.62 -18.51 16.69
C LYS A 138 -4.20 -19.34 15.55
N VAL A 139 -3.39 -19.71 14.58
CA VAL A 139 -3.80 -20.65 13.51
C VAL A 139 -4.24 -21.99 14.10
N LYS A 140 -3.49 -22.55 15.06
CA LYS A 140 -3.88 -23.80 15.74
C LYS A 140 -5.21 -23.69 16.49
N GLN A 141 -5.53 -22.49 16.98
CA GLN A 141 -6.80 -22.18 17.65
C GLN A 141 -7.95 -21.93 16.66
N GLY A 142 -7.71 -21.96 15.36
CA GLY A 142 -8.72 -21.78 14.32
C GLY A 142 -8.98 -20.32 13.92
N VAL A 143 -8.11 -19.38 14.31
CA VAL A 143 -8.19 -17.97 13.88
C VAL A 143 -7.73 -17.86 12.41
N ASP A 144 -8.46 -17.12 11.58
CA ASP A 144 -8.06 -16.84 10.17
C ASP A 144 -6.89 -15.84 10.15
N VAL A 145 -5.68 -16.32 9.89
CA VAL A 145 -4.46 -15.50 9.90
C VAL A 145 -3.98 -15.30 8.47
N ARG A 146 -3.86 -14.03 8.05
CA ARG A 146 -3.33 -13.65 6.74
C ARG A 146 -2.27 -12.57 6.90
N VAL A 147 -1.08 -12.83 6.36
CA VAL A 147 0.05 -11.89 6.34
C VAL A 147 0.39 -11.58 4.89
N PHE A 148 0.38 -10.30 4.56
CA PHE A 148 0.75 -9.79 3.24
C PHE A 148 2.06 -9.02 3.36
N TYR A 149 2.98 -9.23 2.43
CA TYR A 149 4.24 -8.50 2.36
C TYR A 149 4.77 -8.48 0.93
N ASP A 150 5.63 -7.51 0.62
CA ASP A 150 6.29 -7.44 -0.67
C ASP A 150 7.44 -8.46 -0.74
N ASP A 151 7.50 -9.22 -1.85
CA ASP A 151 8.54 -10.24 -2.08
C ASP A 151 9.89 -9.60 -2.49
N ILE A 152 9.84 -8.34 -2.94
CA ILE A 152 11.02 -7.55 -3.33
C ILE A 152 10.99 -6.25 -2.53
N PRO A 153 11.77 -6.15 -1.44
CA PRO A 153 11.86 -4.93 -0.64
C PRO A 153 12.63 -3.81 -1.35
#